data_0b6a25c28d6db667a695949c75b74fdf
#
_entry.id   0b6a25c28d6db667a695949c75b74fdf
#
_cell.length_a   1.000
_cell.length_b   1.000
_cell.length_c   1.000
_cell.angle_alpha   90.00
_cell.angle_beta   90.00
_cell.angle_gamma   90.00
#
_symmetry.space_group_name_H-M   'P 1'
#
loop_
_entity.id
_entity.type
_entity.pdbx_description
1 polymer ?
#
loop_
_entity_poly.entity_id
_entity_poly.type
_entity_poly.pdbx_seq_one_letter_code
_entity_poly.pdbx_strand_id
1 'polypeptide(L)'
;LDREKKLNFFTFKWGTLYGPEYVNRLYGSIKKYCDVPFNFTCITDDSTGIRPEVLLLDYNQIGPDHWRAYGQDKIFTREKLCLFDLDIDGTKLWVDLDNLIHGDITELVSRDFEKPTFILNHWNIKKEHGMKWFGKGSDCHVNSSFVAWQDAQWLFDYTDKNLEKLMFTYKSLDKYLYYQHWRTYRLAFWEEGIVDNFNFSFPAHTYRDAAKMTLFNTSHIRIQRMGIEAFELHETEGQWPWDIWTSYDE
;
A
#
# COMPACT_ATOMS: atom_id res chain seq x y z
N LEU A 1 1.13 28.05 17.25
CA LEU A 1 1.95 26.89 17.60
C LEU A 1 1.71 25.87 16.49
N ASP A 2 2.63 25.82 15.53
CA ASP A 2 2.65 24.71 14.58
C ASP A 2 2.77 23.43 15.39
N ARG A 3 1.71 22.61 15.40
CA ARG A 3 1.84 21.24 15.87
C ARG A 3 2.77 20.55 14.89
N GLU A 4 3.92 20.12 15.35
CA GLU A 4 4.79 19.25 14.55
C GLU A 4 3.92 18.16 13.94
N LYS A 5 3.84 18.12 12.60
CA LYS A 5 3.05 17.11 11.92
C LYS A 5 3.63 15.76 12.25
N LYS A 6 2.86 14.94 12.95
CA LYS A 6 3.25 13.59 13.31
C LYS A 6 2.85 12.65 12.18
N LEU A 7 3.84 11.96 11.59
CA LEU A 7 3.62 10.95 10.57
C LEU A 7 3.63 9.55 11.19
N ASN A 8 2.65 8.73 10.83
CA ASN A 8 2.56 7.34 11.28
C ASN A 8 2.42 6.42 10.07
N PHE A 9 3.50 5.75 9.72
CA PHE A 9 3.51 4.76 8.66
C PHE A 9 3.14 3.39 9.20
N PHE A 10 2.37 2.66 8.41
CA PHE A 10 1.94 1.29 8.69
C PHE A 10 2.28 0.38 7.52
N THR A 11 2.66 -0.84 7.82
CA THR A 11 2.76 -1.92 6.87
C THR A 11 2.25 -3.22 7.46
N PHE A 12 1.91 -4.17 6.61
CA PHE A 12 1.46 -5.49 7.01
C PHE A 12 2.43 -6.56 6.53
N LYS A 13 2.86 -7.42 7.46
CA LYS A 13 3.62 -8.64 7.17
C LYS A 13 2.96 -9.81 7.89
N TRP A 14 2.31 -10.69 7.16
CA TRP A 14 1.76 -11.92 7.73
C TRP A 14 2.09 -13.14 6.86
N GLY A 15 2.12 -14.31 7.49
CA GLY A 15 2.51 -15.53 6.82
C GLY A 15 3.96 -15.52 6.36
N THR A 16 4.26 -16.25 5.28
CA THR A 16 5.64 -16.54 4.85
C THR A 16 6.00 -15.99 3.48
N LEU A 17 5.15 -15.15 2.87
CA LEU A 17 5.41 -14.61 1.54
C LEU A 17 6.57 -13.60 1.53
N TYR A 18 6.63 -12.76 2.59
CA TYR A 18 7.66 -11.74 2.75
C TYR A 18 8.47 -12.01 4.01
N GLY A 19 9.80 -11.98 3.89
CA GLY A 19 10.71 -12.03 5.02
C GLY A 19 10.81 -10.68 5.76
N PRO A 20 11.52 -10.63 6.90
CA PRO A 20 11.72 -9.39 7.67
C PRO A 20 12.51 -8.32 6.91
N GLU A 21 13.33 -8.70 5.92
CA GLU A 21 14.10 -7.79 5.07
C GLU A 21 13.20 -6.82 4.32
N TYR A 22 12.00 -7.23 3.91
CA TYR A 22 11.03 -6.35 3.26
C TYR A 22 10.59 -5.21 4.18
N VAL A 23 10.31 -5.51 5.45
CA VAL A 23 9.95 -4.52 6.47
C VAL A 23 11.12 -3.60 6.76
N ASN A 24 12.30 -4.18 6.94
CA ASN A 24 13.52 -3.46 7.29
C ASN A 24 13.95 -2.48 6.19
N ARG A 25 13.91 -2.92 4.93
CA ARG A 25 14.23 -2.10 3.76
C ARG A 25 13.18 -1.03 3.48
N LEU A 26 11.89 -1.35 3.66
CA LEU A 26 10.85 -0.33 3.57
C LEU A 26 11.05 0.78 4.61
N TYR A 27 11.35 0.41 5.87
CA TYR A 27 11.71 1.39 6.89
C TYR A 27 12.95 2.21 6.48
N GLY A 28 14.01 1.56 5.99
CA GLY A 28 15.24 2.20 5.52
C GLY A 28 14.98 3.19 4.39
N SER A 29 14.12 2.83 3.44
CA SER A 29 13.74 3.70 2.33
C SER A 29 12.96 4.92 2.79
N ILE A 30 11.99 4.76 3.70
CA ILE A 30 11.27 5.89 4.30
C ILE A 30 12.24 6.80 5.06
N LYS A 31 13.13 6.23 5.89
CA LYS A 31 14.14 6.99 6.62
C LYS A 31 15.06 7.80 5.71
N LYS A 32 15.38 7.28 4.53
CA LYS A 32 16.25 7.94 3.54
C LYS A 32 15.54 9.07 2.79
N TYR A 33 14.25 8.94 2.53
CA TYR A 33 13.49 9.82 1.64
C TYR A 33 12.36 10.59 2.32
N CYS A 34 12.34 10.64 3.65
CA CYS A 34 11.41 11.44 4.43
C CYS A 34 12.17 12.18 5.55
N ASP A 35 12.29 13.50 5.42
CA ASP A 35 12.99 14.35 6.38
C ASP A 35 12.14 14.72 7.61
N VAL A 36 10.85 14.37 7.60
CA VAL A 36 9.96 14.62 8.74
C VAL A 36 10.02 13.44 9.72
N PRO A 37 10.10 13.68 11.03
CA PRO A 37 10.04 12.62 12.03
C PRO A 37 8.77 11.77 11.88
N PHE A 38 8.93 10.46 11.97
CA PHE A 38 7.83 9.51 11.81
C PHE A 38 7.91 8.33 12.77
N ASN A 39 6.76 7.72 13.02
CA ASN A 39 6.67 6.38 13.56
C ASN A 39 6.47 5.40 12.40
N PHE A 40 7.05 4.21 12.49
CA PHE A 40 6.80 3.13 11.53
C PHE A 40 6.38 1.88 12.28
N THR A 41 5.20 1.39 11.96
CA THR A 41 4.56 0.26 12.64
C THR A 41 4.34 -0.88 11.64
N CYS A 42 4.83 -2.07 11.97
CA CYS A 42 4.55 -3.30 11.25
C CYS A 42 3.49 -4.10 11.99
N ILE A 43 2.39 -4.42 11.31
CA ILE A 43 1.37 -5.35 11.78
C ILE A 43 1.76 -6.76 11.30
N THR A 44 2.12 -7.64 12.24
CA THR A 44 2.72 -8.93 11.91
C THR A 44 2.30 -10.04 12.85
N ASP A 45 2.28 -11.27 12.36
CA ASP A 45 2.14 -12.52 13.13
C ASP A 45 3.50 -13.10 13.53
N ASP A 46 4.60 -12.60 12.92
CA ASP A 46 5.98 -13.01 13.24
C ASP A 46 6.94 -11.82 13.12
N SER A 47 7.47 -11.38 14.26
CA SER A 47 8.40 -10.26 14.38
C SER A 47 9.87 -10.65 14.25
N THR A 48 10.18 -11.93 14.04
CA THR A 48 11.55 -12.42 13.96
C THR A 48 12.33 -11.71 12.85
N GLY A 49 13.49 -11.13 13.21
CA GLY A 49 14.38 -10.44 12.27
C GLY A 49 13.95 -9.01 11.88
N ILE A 50 12.83 -8.52 12.40
CA ILE A 50 12.44 -7.12 12.21
C ILE A 50 13.30 -6.24 13.14
N ARG A 51 13.80 -5.14 12.60
CA ARG A 51 14.69 -4.21 13.30
C ARG A 51 13.98 -3.52 14.49
N PRO A 52 14.72 -3.19 15.57
CA PRO A 52 14.13 -2.71 16.82
C PRO A 52 13.48 -1.31 16.74
N GLU A 53 13.79 -0.53 15.71
CA GLU A 53 13.19 0.79 15.51
C GLU A 53 11.76 0.73 14.96
N VAL A 54 11.34 -0.43 14.45
CA VAL A 54 9.99 -0.68 13.95
C VAL A 54 9.08 -1.03 15.13
N LEU A 55 8.00 -0.27 15.28
CA LEU A 55 6.95 -0.60 16.23
C LEU A 55 6.16 -1.82 15.73
N LEU A 56 5.74 -2.68 16.64
CA LEU A 56 5.07 -3.92 16.30
C LEU A 56 3.64 -3.95 16.84
N LEU A 57 2.70 -4.36 16.00
CA LEU A 57 1.35 -4.74 16.40
C LEU A 57 1.09 -6.19 15.99
N ASP A 58 0.44 -6.94 16.88
CA ASP A 58 0.06 -8.31 16.58
C ASP A 58 -1.07 -8.35 15.54
N TYR A 59 -0.79 -8.95 14.38
CA TYR A 59 -1.76 -9.15 13.32
C TYR A 59 -3.04 -9.84 13.79
N ASN A 60 -2.92 -10.78 14.75
CA ASN A 60 -4.05 -11.52 15.28
C ASN A 60 -4.94 -10.70 16.23
N GLN A 61 -4.51 -9.51 16.61
CA GLN A 61 -5.24 -8.61 17.51
C GLN A 61 -5.82 -7.38 16.80
N ILE A 62 -5.51 -7.16 15.51
CA ILE A 62 -6.04 -6.02 14.78
C ILE A 62 -7.50 -6.25 14.38
N GLY A 63 -8.32 -5.22 14.57
CA GLY A 63 -9.73 -5.18 14.18
C GLY A 63 -10.68 -5.99 15.06
N PRO A 64 -11.98 -5.91 14.78
CA PRO A 64 -13.03 -6.56 15.57
C PRO A 64 -12.98 -8.08 15.51
N ASP A 65 -13.28 -8.73 16.62
CA ASP A 65 -13.26 -10.20 16.73
C ASP A 65 -14.17 -10.89 15.71
N HIS A 66 -15.33 -10.31 15.42
CA HIS A 66 -16.29 -10.91 14.48
C HIS A 66 -15.75 -10.92 13.03
N TRP A 67 -14.77 -10.09 12.69
CA TRP A 67 -14.12 -10.14 11.37
C TRP A 67 -13.33 -11.44 11.18
N ARG A 68 -12.78 -12.00 12.26
CA ARG A 68 -12.00 -13.25 12.23
C ARG A 68 -12.83 -14.47 11.86
N ALA A 69 -14.16 -14.42 12.08
CA ALA A 69 -15.08 -15.50 11.73
C ALA A 69 -15.10 -15.82 10.21
N TYR A 70 -14.69 -14.88 9.38
CA TYR A 70 -14.67 -15.06 7.91
C TYR A 70 -13.37 -15.65 7.37
N GLY A 71 -12.42 -16.04 8.24
CA GLY A 71 -11.10 -16.51 7.82
C GLY A 71 -10.27 -15.43 7.13
N GLN A 72 -9.05 -15.79 6.74
CA GLN A 72 -8.18 -14.90 5.98
C GLN A 72 -8.49 -15.00 4.49
N ASP A 73 -8.72 -13.86 3.83
CA ASP A 73 -8.82 -13.78 2.37
C ASP A 73 -7.62 -13.02 1.82
N LYS A 74 -6.76 -13.70 1.07
CA LYS A 74 -5.53 -13.13 0.50
C LYS A 74 -5.79 -12.02 -0.52
N ILE A 75 -6.99 -11.93 -1.06
CA ILE A 75 -7.35 -10.96 -2.10
C ILE A 75 -8.13 -9.79 -1.51
N PHE A 76 -9.10 -10.07 -0.65
CA PHE A 76 -9.82 -9.05 0.11
C PHE A 76 -9.19 -8.92 1.49
N THR A 77 -8.07 -8.21 1.55
CA THR A 77 -7.30 -7.95 2.78
C THR A 77 -7.98 -6.91 3.65
N ARG A 78 -9.16 -7.27 4.19
CA ARG A 78 -10.01 -6.38 5.01
C ARG A 78 -9.31 -5.85 6.25
N GLU A 79 -8.34 -6.59 6.76
CA GLU A 79 -7.55 -6.22 7.93
C GLU A 79 -6.88 -4.85 7.75
N LYS A 80 -6.52 -4.49 6.52
CA LYS A 80 -5.99 -3.15 6.19
C LYS A 80 -7.01 -2.03 6.49
N LEU A 81 -8.30 -2.33 6.40
CA LEU A 81 -9.36 -1.34 6.70
C LEU A 81 -9.48 -1.03 8.19
N CYS A 82 -8.95 -1.90 9.07
CA CYS A 82 -8.89 -1.64 10.51
C CYS A 82 -7.98 -0.45 10.85
N LEU A 83 -7.05 -0.08 9.97
CA LEU A 83 -6.23 1.10 10.15
C LEU A 83 -7.02 2.41 10.16
N PHE A 84 -8.20 2.43 9.53
CA PHE A 84 -9.06 3.61 9.51
C PHE A 84 -9.81 3.85 10.83
N ASP A 85 -9.83 2.87 11.74
CA ASP A 85 -10.38 2.94 13.10
C ASP A 85 -9.32 3.32 14.15
N LEU A 86 -8.06 3.49 13.77
CA LEU A 86 -7.01 3.82 14.72
C LEU A 86 -7.14 5.26 15.22
N ASP A 87 -7.35 5.41 16.54
CA ASP A 87 -7.33 6.70 17.23
C ASP A 87 -5.88 7.14 17.48
N ILE A 88 -5.22 7.60 16.44
CA ILE A 88 -3.84 8.08 16.45
C ILE A 88 -3.79 9.47 15.83
N ASP A 89 -3.20 10.40 16.55
CA ASP A 89 -3.00 11.78 16.09
C ASP A 89 -2.05 11.85 14.88
N GLY A 90 -2.35 12.78 13.98
CA GLY A 90 -1.51 13.12 12.84
C GLY A 90 -1.89 12.38 11.55
N THR A 91 -1.01 12.47 10.56
CA THR A 91 -1.19 11.80 9.27
C THR A 91 -0.83 10.32 9.40
N LYS A 92 -1.73 9.49 8.95
CA LYS A 92 -1.55 8.04 8.87
C LYS A 92 -1.29 7.66 7.42
N LEU A 93 -0.30 6.78 7.20
CA LEU A 93 0.07 6.30 5.89
C LEU A 93 0.21 4.78 5.93
N TRP A 94 -0.38 4.07 5.00
CA TRP A 94 -0.05 2.67 4.85
C TRP A 94 0.70 2.44 3.54
N VAL A 95 1.71 1.58 3.58
CA VAL A 95 2.56 1.22 2.44
C VAL A 95 2.69 -0.30 2.40
N ASP A 96 2.37 -0.91 1.26
CA ASP A 96 2.57 -2.34 1.07
C ASP A 96 4.06 -2.67 0.92
N LEU A 97 4.45 -3.87 1.33
CA LEU A 97 5.86 -4.32 1.35
C LEU A 97 6.48 -4.44 -0.05
N ASP A 98 5.67 -4.54 -1.08
CA ASP A 98 6.11 -4.60 -2.48
C ASP A 98 6.19 -3.22 -3.16
N ASN A 99 6.29 -2.16 -2.36
CA ASN A 99 6.59 -0.82 -2.83
C ASN A 99 8.06 -0.47 -2.61
N LEU A 100 8.70 0.03 -3.65
CA LEU A 100 10.05 0.59 -3.61
C LEU A 100 9.98 2.11 -3.61
N ILE A 101 10.33 2.74 -2.48
CA ILE A 101 10.49 4.20 -2.38
C ILE A 101 11.91 4.54 -2.83
N HIS A 102 12.04 5.40 -3.84
CA HIS A 102 13.33 5.75 -4.42
C HIS A 102 13.48 7.25 -4.72
N GLY A 103 12.58 8.08 -4.25
CA GLY A 103 12.63 9.53 -4.35
C GLY A 103 12.05 10.21 -3.11
N ASP A 104 12.38 11.48 -2.92
CA ASP A 104 11.94 12.28 -1.78
C ASP A 104 10.40 12.35 -1.71
N ILE A 105 9.86 11.87 -0.60
CA ILE A 105 8.43 11.86 -0.28
C ILE A 105 8.03 12.90 0.77
N THR A 106 8.96 13.69 1.28
CA THR A 106 8.77 14.61 2.42
C THR A 106 7.57 15.54 2.20
N GLU A 107 7.55 16.28 1.11
CA GLU A 107 6.45 17.21 0.79
C GLU A 107 5.13 16.44 0.56
N LEU A 108 5.22 15.30 -0.13
CA LEU A 108 4.08 14.47 -0.47
C LEU A 108 3.31 14.00 0.77
N VAL A 109 4.02 13.53 1.81
CA VAL A 109 3.41 12.94 3.01
C VAL A 109 3.12 13.97 4.12
N SER A 110 3.68 15.17 4.00
CA SER A 110 3.52 16.26 4.99
C SER A 110 2.33 17.18 4.72
N ARG A 111 1.63 17.00 3.62
CA ARG A 111 0.45 17.79 3.29
C ARG A 111 -0.77 17.40 4.12
N ASP A 112 -1.82 18.22 4.10
CA ASP A 112 -3.09 17.89 4.73
C ASP A 112 -3.92 16.97 3.83
N PHE A 113 -4.60 16.01 4.44
CA PHE A 113 -5.43 15.03 3.77
C PHE A 113 -6.90 15.19 4.19
N GLU A 114 -7.64 16.03 3.47
CA GLU A 114 -9.09 16.18 3.68
C GLU A 114 -9.87 14.90 3.36
N LYS A 115 -9.30 14.06 2.51
CA LYS A 115 -9.86 12.76 2.10
C LYS A 115 -8.75 11.71 2.11
N PRO A 116 -9.08 10.45 2.42
CA PRO A 116 -8.15 9.36 2.21
C PRO A 116 -7.70 9.33 0.74
N THR A 117 -6.38 9.36 0.54
CA THR A 117 -5.73 9.51 -0.75
C THR A 117 -5.07 8.20 -1.16
N PHE A 118 -5.45 7.67 -2.31
CA PHE A 118 -5.05 6.37 -2.86
C PHE A 118 -4.25 6.55 -4.15
N ILE A 119 -3.66 5.46 -4.65
CA ILE A 119 -3.07 5.46 -5.98
C ILE A 119 -4.18 5.37 -7.03
N LEU A 120 -4.12 6.22 -8.04
CA LEU A 120 -4.89 6.06 -9.26
C LEU A 120 -4.15 5.09 -10.20
N ASN A 121 -4.78 3.98 -10.54
CA ASN A 121 -4.25 3.00 -11.50
C ASN A 121 -4.26 3.55 -12.94
N HIS A 122 -3.51 4.62 -13.21
CA HIS A 122 -3.44 5.26 -14.52
C HIS A 122 -2.91 4.30 -15.60
N TRP A 123 -2.09 3.32 -15.26
CA TRP A 123 -1.60 2.27 -16.17
C TRP A 123 -2.69 1.30 -16.64
N ASN A 124 -3.81 1.19 -15.94
CA ASN A 124 -4.99 0.43 -16.37
C ASN A 124 -5.93 1.24 -17.28
N ILE A 125 -5.72 2.54 -17.38
CA ILE A 125 -6.53 3.44 -18.21
C ILE A 125 -5.92 3.47 -19.61
N LYS A 126 -6.51 2.78 -20.57
CA LYS A 126 -6.08 2.89 -21.96
C LYS A 126 -6.39 4.29 -22.50
N LYS A 127 -5.36 5.09 -22.71
CA LYS A 127 -5.48 6.46 -23.26
C LYS A 127 -6.21 6.54 -24.60
N GLU A 128 -6.17 5.46 -25.39
CA GLU A 128 -6.77 5.37 -26.73
C GLU A 128 -8.30 5.32 -26.75
N HIS A 129 -8.94 4.97 -25.65
CA HIS A 129 -10.40 4.74 -25.59
C HIS A 129 -11.15 5.67 -24.64
N GLY A 130 -10.49 6.63 -24.05
CA GLY A 130 -11.09 7.49 -23.02
C GLY A 130 -11.61 6.66 -21.82
N MET A 131 -12.46 7.26 -20.98
CA MET A 131 -13.04 6.61 -19.79
C MET A 131 -14.02 5.45 -20.10
N LYS A 132 -14.12 4.99 -21.33
CA LYS A 132 -15.06 3.92 -21.76
C LYS A 132 -14.43 2.53 -21.76
N TRP A 133 -13.26 2.34 -21.21
CA TRP A 133 -12.68 1.01 -21.19
C TRP A 133 -13.21 0.16 -20.02
N PHE A 134 -14.28 -0.56 -20.29
CA PHE A 134 -14.83 -1.62 -19.43
C PHE A 134 -14.34 -2.98 -19.95
N GLY A 135 -13.05 -3.24 -19.81
CA GLY A 135 -12.51 -4.54 -20.16
C GLY A 135 -12.83 -5.59 -19.10
N LYS A 136 -13.03 -6.83 -19.50
CA LYS A 136 -13.29 -7.96 -18.58
C LYS A 136 -12.18 -8.05 -17.53
N GLY A 137 -12.41 -7.52 -16.34
CA GLY A 137 -11.59 -7.72 -15.15
C GLY A 137 -10.67 -6.59 -14.71
N SER A 138 -10.69 -5.43 -15.37
CA SER A 138 -9.75 -4.33 -15.07
C SER A 138 -10.37 -2.98 -14.78
N ASP A 139 -11.65 -2.94 -14.40
CA ASP A 139 -12.37 -1.69 -14.18
C ASP A 139 -12.02 -1.00 -12.84
N CYS A 140 -10.98 -1.47 -12.16
CA CYS A 140 -10.56 -0.89 -10.90
C CYS A 140 -9.48 0.17 -11.14
N HIS A 141 -9.83 1.43 -10.92
CA HIS A 141 -8.90 2.55 -11.02
C HIS A 141 -8.24 2.90 -9.67
N VAL A 142 -8.57 2.21 -8.60
CA VAL A 142 -7.97 2.38 -7.28
C VAL A 142 -6.94 1.28 -7.05
N ASN A 143 -5.80 1.66 -6.50
CA ASN A 143 -4.84 0.75 -5.91
C ASN A 143 -4.53 1.21 -4.47
N SER A 144 -4.52 0.27 -3.55
CA SER A 144 -4.39 0.52 -2.12
C SER A 144 -3.00 0.26 -1.56
N SER A 145 -1.97 0.19 -2.41
CA SER A 145 -0.62 -0.11 -1.93
C SER A 145 0.10 1.06 -1.27
N PHE A 146 -0.38 2.30 -1.50
CA PHE A 146 0.09 3.49 -0.81
C PHE A 146 -1.09 4.42 -0.53
N VAL A 147 -1.44 4.58 0.74
CA VAL A 147 -2.61 5.35 1.17
C VAL A 147 -2.21 6.32 2.27
N ALA A 148 -2.73 7.56 2.22
CA ALA A 148 -2.58 8.55 3.27
C ALA A 148 -3.93 9.09 3.73
N TRP A 149 -4.10 9.34 5.03
CA TRP A 149 -5.33 9.91 5.59
C TRP A 149 -5.08 10.56 6.95
N GLN A 150 -5.97 11.45 7.34
CA GLN A 150 -6.07 11.98 8.70
C GLN A 150 -7.35 11.45 9.36
N ASP A 151 -8.48 11.53 8.68
CA ASP A 151 -9.75 10.97 9.10
C ASP A 151 -10.38 10.12 7.98
N ALA A 152 -10.68 8.87 8.30
CA ALA A 152 -11.37 7.94 7.40
C ALA A 152 -12.25 6.93 8.14
N GLN A 153 -12.61 7.21 9.41
CA GLN A 153 -13.44 6.36 10.27
C GLN A 153 -14.70 5.86 9.54
N TRP A 154 -15.34 6.73 8.74
CA TRP A 154 -16.52 6.39 7.96
C TRP A 154 -16.35 5.17 7.05
N LEU A 155 -15.12 4.92 6.58
CA LEU A 155 -14.84 3.78 5.70
C LEU A 155 -14.79 2.49 6.50
N PHE A 156 -14.20 2.52 7.70
CA PHE A 156 -14.24 1.42 8.65
C PHE A 156 -15.68 1.13 9.08
N ASP A 157 -16.42 2.13 9.55
CA ASP A 157 -17.80 1.97 10.03
C ASP A 157 -18.72 1.35 8.97
N TYR A 158 -18.58 1.81 7.72
CA TYR A 158 -19.34 1.22 6.62
C TYR A 158 -18.95 -0.23 6.36
N THR A 159 -17.66 -0.53 6.43
CA THR A 159 -17.14 -1.88 6.22
C THR A 159 -17.62 -2.81 7.33
N ASP A 160 -17.47 -2.41 8.57
CA ASP A 160 -17.85 -3.19 9.73
C ASP A 160 -19.33 -3.56 9.70
N LYS A 161 -20.18 -2.58 9.45
CA LYS A 161 -21.63 -2.77 9.33
C LYS A 161 -22.06 -3.70 8.20
N ASN A 162 -21.26 -3.83 7.13
CA ASN A 162 -21.65 -4.53 5.92
C ASN A 162 -20.69 -5.69 5.56
N LEU A 163 -19.83 -6.10 6.47
CA LEU A 163 -18.69 -6.98 6.19
C LEU A 163 -19.09 -8.25 5.44
N GLU A 164 -20.07 -9.00 5.95
CA GLU A 164 -20.54 -10.24 5.33
C GLU A 164 -20.89 -10.03 3.85
N LYS A 165 -21.73 -9.03 3.56
CA LYS A 165 -22.12 -8.70 2.19
C LYS A 165 -20.92 -8.33 1.33
N LEU A 166 -19.97 -7.58 1.88
CA LEU A 166 -18.78 -7.12 1.14
C LEU A 166 -17.88 -8.28 0.76
N MET A 167 -17.67 -9.22 1.68
CA MET A 167 -16.87 -10.43 1.45
C MET A 167 -17.42 -11.29 0.30
N PHE A 168 -18.74 -11.37 0.15
CA PHE A 168 -19.38 -12.10 -0.96
C PHE A 168 -19.47 -11.29 -2.25
N THR A 169 -19.41 -9.96 -2.18
CA THR A 169 -19.60 -9.08 -3.34
C THR A 169 -18.29 -8.78 -4.06
N TYR A 170 -17.22 -8.50 -3.31
CA TYR A 170 -15.96 -8.00 -3.87
C TYR A 170 -14.86 -9.06 -3.75
N LYS A 171 -14.15 -9.29 -4.86
CA LYS A 171 -13.02 -10.21 -4.92
C LYS A 171 -11.69 -9.59 -4.51
N SER A 172 -11.62 -8.25 -4.36
CA SER A 172 -10.42 -7.55 -3.93
C SER A 172 -10.77 -6.28 -3.17
N LEU A 173 -9.85 -5.88 -2.28
CA LEU A 173 -9.93 -4.64 -1.53
C LEU A 173 -10.02 -3.43 -2.48
N ASP A 174 -9.20 -3.38 -3.52
CA ASP A 174 -9.18 -2.28 -4.48
C ASP A 174 -10.53 -2.10 -5.18
N LYS A 175 -11.20 -3.19 -5.57
CA LYS A 175 -12.55 -3.12 -6.17
C LYS A 175 -13.59 -2.59 -5.21
N TYR A 176 -13.50 -2.95 -3.94
CA TYR A 176 -14.36 -2.41 -2.91
C TYR A 176 -14.14 -0.91 -2.73
N LEU A 177 -12.87 -0.47 -2.65
CA LEU A 177 -12.51 0.94 -2.52
C LEU A 177 -12.94 1.75 -3.75
N TYR A 178 -12.78 1.20 -4.93
CA TYR A 178 -13.26 1.81 -6.17
C TYR A 178 -14.79 2.01 -6.16
N TYR A 179 -15.55 1.03 -5.67
CA TYR A 179 -16.98 1.18 -5.48
C TYR A 179 -17.30 2.28 -4.44
N GLN A 180 -16.57 2.35 -3.34
CA GLN A 180 -16.76 3.42 -2.34
C GLN A 180 -16.47 4.80 -2.92
N HIS A 181 -15.47 4.93 -3.79
CA HIS A 181 -15.20 6.18 -4.51
C HIS A 181 -16.42 6.61 -5.33
N TRP A 182 -16.93 5.73 -6.18
CA TRP A 182 -18.10 6.02 -7.02
C TRP A 182 -19.36 6.34 -6.21
N ARG A 183 -19.54 5.67 -5.09
CA ARG A 183 -20.71 5.85 -4.24
C ARG A 183 -20.66 7.16 -3.44
N THR A 184 -19.50 7.61 -3.03
CA THR A 184 -19.36 8.68 -2.04
C THR A 184 -18.59 9.90 -2.52
N TYR A 185 -17.72 9.75 -3.51
CA TYR A 185 -16.73 10.75 -3.96
C TYR A 185 -15.82 11.25 -2.81
N ARG A 186 -15.64 10.44 -1.78
CA ARG A 186 -14.87 10.79 -0.57
C ARG A 186 -13.41 10.31 -0.62
N LEU A 187 -12.97 9.67 -1.69
CA LEU A 187 -11.57 9.33 -1.89
C LEU A 187 -10.90 10.38 -2.78
N ALA A 188 -9.61 10.64 -2.51
CA ALA A 188 -8.71 11.40 -3.35
C ALA A 188 -7.65 10.48 -3.96
N PHE A 189 -6.86 11.01 -4.89
CA PHE A 189 -5.81 10.26 -5.56
C PHE A 189 -4.52 11.05 -5.56
N TRP A 190 -3.42 10.30 -5.47
CA TRP A 190 -2.09 10.85 -5.74
C TRP A 190 -2.00 11.35 -7.18
N GLU A 191 -1.17 12.35 -7.40
CA GLU A 191 -0.90 12.90 -8.73
C GLU A 191 -0.30 11.82 -9.64
N GLU A 192 -0.70 11.83 -10.91
CA GLU A 192 -0.17 10.88 -11.91
C GLU A 192 1.35 11.02 -12.02
N GLY A 193 2.05 9.87 -11.99
CA GLY A 193 3.51 9.80 -12.13
C GLY A 193 4.29 9.82 -10.82
N ILE A 194 3.64 10.06 -9.66
CA ILE A 194 4.30 9.96 -8.34
C ILE A 194 4.54 8.50 -7.97
N VAL A 195 3.55 7.65 -8.20
CA VAL A 195 3.64 6.21 -8.01
C VAL A 195 3.47 5.53 -9.36
N ASP A 196 4.46 4.77 -9.77
CA ASP A 196 4.43 3.98 -11.00
C ASP A 196 4.35 2.48 -10.70
N ASN A 197 3.88 1.72 -11.68
CA ASN A 197 3.86 0.26 -11.61
C ASN A 197 4.93 -0.33 -12.53
N PHE A 198 5.85 -1.11 -11.98
CA PHE A 198 6.98 -1.65 -12.71
C PHE A 198 6.57 -2.44 -13.97
N ASN A 199 5.52 -3.23 -13.87
CA ASN A 199 5.08 -4.11 -14.96
C ASN A 199 4.29 -3.41 -16.07
N PHE A 200 3.69 -2.24 -15.79
CA PHE A 200 2.72 -1.60 -16.67
C PHE A 200 3.12 -0.19 -17.13
N SER A 201 3.81 0.57 -16.28
CA SER A 201 4.14 1.97 -16.56
C SER A 201 5.49 2.15 -17.22
N PHE A 202 6.37 1.16 -17.11
CA PHE A 202 7.72 1.26 -17.63
C PHE A 202 7.88 0.52 -18.95
N PRO A 203 7.76 1.20 -20.11
CA PRO A 203 8.24 0.63 -21.35
C PRO A 203 9.72 0.29 -21.19
N ALA A 204 10.09 -0.94 -21.42
CA ALA A 204 11.45 -1.43 -21.25
C ALA A 204 12.02 -1.36 -19.80
N HIS A 205 11.14 -1.31 -18.78
CA HIS A 205 11.55 -1.34 -17.38
C HIS A 205 12.63 -0.32 -16.99
N THR A 206 12.57 0.87 -17.57
CA THR A 206 13.54 1.94 -17.30
C THR A 206 13.19 2.70 -16.01
N TYR A 207 14.22 3.04 -15.26
CA TYR A 207 14.09 3.91 -14.09
C TYR A 207 13.53 5.27 -14.49
N ARG A 208 12.59 5.81 -13.69
CA ARG A 208 12.01 7.12 -13.88
C ARG A 208 12.27 8.01 -12.68
N ASP A 209 13.10 9.03 -12.86
CA ASP A 209 13.43 9.99 -11.81
C ASP A 209 12.22 10.80 -11.31
N ALA A 210 11.18 10.97 -12.14
CA ALA A 210 9.97 11.67 -11.76
C ALA A 210 9.10 10.90 -10.76
N ALA A 211 9.13 9.56 -10.79
CA ALA A 211 8.43 8.75 -9.82
C ALA A 211 9.16 8.75 -8.48
N LYS A 212 8.40 8.81 -7.39
CA LYS A 212 8.92 8.73 -6.03
C LYS A 212 8.86 7.31 -5.49
N MET A 213 8.00 6.50 -6.07
CA MET A 213 7.71 5.15 -5.64
C MET A 213 7.38 4.27 -6.83
N THR A 214 7.84 3.03 -6.79
CA THR A 214 7.49 2.01 -7.78
C THR A 214 6.85 0.82 -7.11
N LEU A 215 5.67 0.45 -7.60
CA LEU A 215 4.89 -0.69 -7.14
C LEU A 215 5.30 -1.95 -7.93
N PHE A 216 5.62 -3.01 -7.20
CA PHE A 216 5.91 -4.34 -7.73
C PHE A 216 4.76 -5.29 -7.40
N ASN A 217 3.83 -5.44 -8.26
CA ASN A 217 2.60 -6.19 -8.03
C ASN A 217 2.85 -7.71 -7.90
N THR A 218 3.33 -8.16 -6.73
CA THR A 218 3.61 -9.57 -6.43
C THR A 218 2.36 -10.43 -6.32
N SER A 219 1.21 -9.84 -6.05
CA SER A 219 -0.07 -10.55 -6.02
C SER A 219 -0.52 -11.03 -7.40
N HIS A 220 0.22 -10.70 -8.46
CA HIS A 220 -0.12 -11.18 -9.79
C HIS A 220 -0.01 -12.72 -9.83
N ILE A 221 -1.10 -13.39 -10.19
CA ILE A 221 -1.25 -14.86 -10.20
C ILE A 221 -0.08 -15.58 -10.90
N ARG A 222 0.54 -14.95 -11.88
CA ARG A 222 1.70 -15.49 -12.61
C ARG A 222 2.94 -15.56 -11.73
N ILE A 223 3.22 -14.53 -10.93
CA ILE A 223 4.37 -14.44 -10.03
C ILE A 223 4.18 -15.42 -8.88
N GLN A 224 3.00 -15.45 -8.27
CA GLN A 224 2.67 -16.41 -7.20
C GLN A 224 2.79 -17.88 -7.65
N ARG A 225 2.40 -18.20 -8.91
CA ARG A 225 2.53 -19.55 -9.46
C ARG A 225 3.99 -19.96 -9.73
N MET A 226 4.88 -19.00 -9.90
CA MET A 226 6.30 -19.24 -10.11
C MET A 226 7.08 -19.33 -8.80
N GLY A 227 6.44 -19.01 -7.65
CA GLY A 227 7.10 -18.99 -6.34
C GLY A 227 8.19 -17.91 -6.24
N ILE A 228 8.11 -16.87 -7.07
CA ILE A 228 9.12 -15.81 -7.16
C ILE A 228 8.61 -14.60 -6.37
N GLU A 229 9.42 -14.09 -5.47
CA GLU A 229 9.14 -12.87 -4.72
C GLU A 229 9.32 -11.62 -5.59
N ALA A 230 8.74 -10.49 -5.17
CA ALA A 230 8.64 -9.28 -5.99
C ALA A 230 9.98 -8.80 -6.54
N PHE A 231 11.00 -8.79 -5.70
CA PHE A 231 12.30 -8.24 -6.04
C PHE A 231 13.28 -9.29 -6.55
N GLU A 232 13.07 -10.58 -6.26
CA GLU A 232 13.90 -11.68 -6.78
C GLU A 232 13.87 -11.79 -8.31
N LEU A 233 12.76 -11.39 -8.95
CA LEU A 233 12.69 -11.28 -10.42
C LEU A 233 13.73 -10.31 -10.99
N HIS A 234 14.31 -9.47 -10.16
CA HIS A 234 15.20 -8.39 -10.52
C HIS A 234 16.60 -8.54 -9.89
N GLU A 235 16.93 -9.71 -9.34
CA GLU A 235 18.23 -10.05 -8.75
C GLU A 235 19.35 -10.15 -9.79
N THR A 236 19.13 -9.70 -11.00
CA THR A 236 20.12 -9.72 -12.05
C THR A 236 20.99 -8.48 -11.96
N GLU A 237 22.30 -8.63 -12.07
CA GLU A 237 23.26 -7.53 -12.06
C GLU A 237 22.86 -6.42 -13.04
N GLY A 238 22.82 -5.17 -12.54
CA GLY A 238 22.41 -4.01 -13.34
C GLY A 238 20.90 -3.80 -13.45
N GLN A 239 20.08 -4.54 -12.72
CA GLN A 239 18.65 -4.24 -12.60
C GLN A 239 18.40 -3.28 -11.43
N TRP A 240 18.08 -2.05 -11.75
CA TRP A 240 17.94 -0.96 -10.79
C TRP A 240 16.97 -1.22 -9.60
N PRO A 241 15.87 -1.99 -9.71
CA PRO A 241 15.01 -2.21 -8.56
C PRO A 241 15.73 -2.98 -7.45
N TRP A 242 16.46 -4.04 -7.81
CA TRP A 242 17.22 -4.83 -6.86
C TRP A 242 18.34 -4.03 -6.20
N ASP A 243 19.12 -3.30 -6.98
CA ASP A 243 20.24 -2.51 -6.49
C ASP A 243 19.79 -1.42 -5.52
N ILE A 244 18.70 -0.72 -5.84
CA ILE A 244 18.12 0.28 -4.94
C ILE A 244 17.55 -0.38 -3.68
N TRP A 245 16.78 -1.45 -3.84
CA TRP A 245 16.12 -2.12 -2.72
C TRP A 245 17.12 -2.70 -1.72
N THR A 246 18.20 -3.33 -2.18
CA THR A 246 19.25 -3.87 -1.32
C THR A 246 20.11 -2.79 -0.66
N SER A 247 20.16 -1.59 -1.23
CA SER A 247 20.88 -0.46 -0.64
C SER A 247 20.27 0.07 0.67
N TYR A 248 19.10 -0.44 1.08
CA TYR A 248 18.41 -0.04 2.31
C TYR A 248 18.68 -0.98 3.51
N ASP A 249 19.61 -1.90 3.39
CA ASP A 249 20.02 -2.80 4.49
C ASP A 249 20.84 -2.08 5.60
N GLU A 250 21.27 -0.84 5.40
CA GLU A 250 22.10 -0.06 6.31
C GLU A 250 21.33 0.71 7.39
#